data_29e07db5f0cefb229e453c1257838123
#
_entry.id   29e07db5f0cefb229e453c1257838123
#
_cell.length_a   1.000
_cell.length_b   1.000
_cell.length_c   1.000
_cell.angle_alpha   90.00
_cell.angle_beta   90.00
_cell.angle_gamma   90.00
#
_symmetry.space_group_name_H-M   'P 1'
#
loop_
_entity.id
_entity.type
_entity.pdbx_description
1 polymer ?
#
loop_
_entity_poly.entity_id
_entity_poly.type
_entity_poly.pdbx_seq_one_letter_code
_entity_poly.pdbx_strand_id
1 'polypeptide(L)'
;MAESRIIAAASLIRSARYLTAFTGAGVSVESGIPPFRGAGGLWDRYDPRTLEIEFFFRHPEQAWPVIREIFYDNFGRARPNKAHEVLSAWEARGLLKCLITQNIDSVQWN
;
A
#
# COMPACT_ATOMS: atom_id res chain seq x y z
N MET A 1 22.02 -16.12 3.71
CA MET A 1 21.27 -15.52 4.83
C MET A 1 19.90 -15.02 4.40
N ALA A 2 19.83 -14.00 3.51
CA ALA A 2 18.52 -13.56 2.98
C ALA A 2 17.84 -14.67 2.20
N GLU A 3 18.56 -15.37 1.35
CA GLU A 3 18.04 -16.46 0.54
C GLU A 3 17.44 -17.59 1.39
N SER A 4 18.10 -17.97 2.49
CA SER A 4 17.57 -19.01 3.38
C SER A 4 16.27 -18.59 4.07
N ARG A 5 16.14 -17.30 4.39
CA ARG A 5 14.90 -16.75 4.94
C ARG A 5 13.77 -16.77 3.92
N ILE A 6 14.08 -16.45 2.68
CA ILE A 6 13.11 -16.49 1.57
C ILE A 6 12.64 -17.92 1.35
N ILE A 7 13.54 -18.89 1.35
CA ILE A 7 13.19 -20.31 1.20
C ILE A 7 12.29 -20.77 2.36
N ALA A 8 12.62 -20.37 3.58
CA ALA A 8 11.79 -20.71 4.75
C ALA A 8 10.38 -20.10 4.63
N ALA A 9 10.29 -18.84 4.23
CA ALA A 9 9.00 -18.18 4.02
C ALA A 9 8.20 -18.86 2.92
N ALA A 10 8.85 -19.19 1.80
CA ALA A 10 8.20 -19.89 0.69
C ALA A 10 7.64 -21.25 1.11
N SER A 11 8.38 -21.97 1.96
CA SER A 11 7.93 -23.25 2.49
C SER A 11 6.67 -23.09 3.35
N LEU A 12 6.64 -22.08 4.23
CA LEU A 12 5.46 -21.79 5.06
C LEU A 12 4.25 -21.43 4.20
N ILE A 13 4.45 -20.58 3.20
CA ILE A 13 3.38 -20.18 2.28
C ILE A 13 2.84 -21.40 1.53
N ARG A 14 3.73 -22.25 1.03
CA ARG A 14 3.35 -23.42 0.24
C ARG A 14 2.57 -24.43 1.08
N SER A 15 2.86 -24.55 2.38
CA SER A 15 2.20 -25.49 3.28
C SER A 15 0.93 -24.93 3.92
N ALA A 16 0.64 -23.64 3.74
CA ALA A 16 -0.53 -23.01 4.31
C ALA A 16 -1.82 -23.58 3.71
N ARG A 17 -2.79 -23.84 4.56
CA ARG A 17 -4.12 -24.32 4.11
C ARG A 17 -5.05 -23.18 3.76
N TYR A 18 -4.89 -22.05 4.42
CA TYR A 18 -5.66 -20.85 4.16
C TYR A 18 -4.73 -19.65 4.27
N LEU A 19 -4.17 -19.25 3.13
CA LEU A 19 -3.22 -18.15 3.08
C LEU A 19 -3.98 -16.83 2.97
N THR A 20 -3.68 -15.91 3.87
CA THR A 20 -4.24 -14.56 3.87
C THR A 20 -3.10 -13.56 3.78
N ALA A 21 -3.25 -12.57 2.91
CA ALA A 21 -2.33 -11.44 2.84
C ALA A 21 -2.99 -10.21 3.45
N PHE A 22 -2.23 -9.47 4.24
CA PHE A 22 -2.67 -8.19 4.80
C PHE A 22 -1.67 -7.13 4.35
N THR A 23 -2.11 -6.17 3.55
CA THR A 23 -1.22 -5.16 2.98
C THR A 23 -1.48 -3.78 3.54
N GLY A 24 -0.42 -2.98 3.58
CA GLY A 24 -0.45 -1.59 3.98
C GLY A 24 0.26 -0.72 2.94
N ALA A 25 0.53 0.53 3.30
CA ALA A 25 1.12 1.52 2.41
C ALA A 25 2.46 1.07 1.82
N GLY A 26 3.23 0.26 2.55
CA GLY A 26 4.53 -0.22 2.10
C GLY A 26 4.49 -1.02 0.81
N VAL A 27 3.43 -1.76 0.54
CA VAL A 27 3.32 -2.55 -0.69
C VAL A 27 3.21 -1.66 -1.94
N SER A 28 2.75 -0.42 -1.80
CA SER A 28 2.56 0.51 -2.91
C SER A 28 3.74 1.46 -3.13
N VAL A 29 4.78 1.40 -2.30
CA VAL A 29 5.94 2.29 -2.42
C VAL A 29 6.64 2.11 -3.78
N GLU A 30 6.81 0.88 -4.22
CA GLU A 30 7.44 0.58 -5.52
C GLU A 30 6.55 0.96 -6.71
N SER A 31 5.29 1.28 -6.47
CA SER A 31 4.37 1.82 -7.48
C SER A 31 4.48 3.34 -7.61
N GLY A 32 5.37 3.98 -6.84
CA GLY A 32 5.56 5.42 -6.86
C GLY A 32 4.69 6.17 -5.86
N ILE A 33 4.01 5.48 -4.97
CA ILE A 33 3.20 6.11 -3.91
C ILE A 33 4.06 6.23 -2.66
N PRO A 34 4.38 7.46 -2.20
CA PRO A 34 5.19 7.62 -1.00
C PRO A 34 4.53 7.01 0.23
N PRO A 35 5.29 6.37 1.13
CA PRO A 35 4.72 5.90 2.40
C PRO A 35 4.36 7.10 3.28
N PHE A 36 3.57 6.88 4.33
CA PHE A 36 3.28 7.96 5.27
C PHE A 36 4.51 8.30 6.10
N ARG A 37 5.23 7.29 6.57
CA ARG A 37 6.41 7.44 7.44
C ARG A 37 7.64 6.88 6.78
N GLY A 38 8.81 7.31 7.27
CA GLY A 38 10.10 6.86 6.76
C GLY A 38 10.70 7.84 5.76
N ALA A 39 11.88 7.53 5.27
CA ALA A 39 12.61 8.39 4.34
C ALA A 39 11.81 8.61 3.06
N GLY A 40 11.62 9.86 2.68
CA GLY A 40 10.82 10.23 1.50
C GLY A 40 9.32 10.11 1.69
N GLY A 41 8.86 9.84 2.93
CA GLY A 41 7.44 9.68 3.22
C GLY A 41 6.69 11.01 3.24
N LEU A 42 5.36 10.90 3.27
CA LEU A 42 4.48 12.08 3.21
C LEU A 42 4.66 12.98 4.43
N TRP A 43 4.95 12.41 5.60
CA TRP A 43 5.12 13.21 6.81
C TRP A 43 6.44 13.97 6.86
N ASP A 44 7.38 13.69 5.95
CA ASP A 44 8.55 14.54 5.74
C ASP A 44 8.20 15.82 4.96
N ARG A 45 7.13 15.78 4.17
CA ARG A 45 6.70 16.88 3.31
C ARG A 45 5.50 17.65 3.86
N TYR A 46 4.63 16.99 4.61
CA TYR A 46 3.39 17.55 5.14
C TYR A 46 3.25 17.27 6.63
N ASP A 47 2.59 18.18 7.33
CA ASP A 47 2.19 17.96 8.71
C ASP A 47 1.02 16.95 8.72
N PRO A 48 1.12 15.85 9.48
CA PRO A 48 0.02 14.87 9.59
C PRO A 48 -1.33 15.49 9.96
N ARG A 49 -1.33 16.61 10.66
CA ARG A 49 -2.57 17.30 11.05
C ARG A 49 -3.38 17.78 9.88
N THR A 50 -2.77 17.99 8.70
CA THR A 50 -3.49 18.42 7.49
C THR A 50 -4.50 17.40 6.99
N LEU A 51 -4.37 16.13 7.39
CA LEU A 51 -5.31 15.06 7.04
C LEU A 51 -6.33 14.77 8.14
N GLU A 52 -6.27 15.48 9.26
CA GLU A 52 -7.28 15.33 10.31
C GLU A 52 -8.58 15.99 9.90
N ILE A 53 -9.71 15.36 10.23
CA ILE A 53 -11.01 15.85 9.83
C ILE A 53 -11.33 17.23 10.41
N GLU A 54 -10.90 17.49 11.63
CA GLU A 54 -11.11 18.80 12.26
C GLU A 54 -10.34 19.90 11.53
N PHE A 55 -9.11 19.62 11.11
CA PHE A 55 -8.32 20.55 10.31
C PHE A 55 -9.01 20.84 8.98
N PHE A 56 -9.54 19.82 8.34
CA PHE A 56 -10.26 19.95 7.08
C PHE A 56 -11.44 20.91 7.21
N PHE A 57 -12.23 20.77 8.27
CA PHE A 57 -13.37 21.64 8.47
C PHE A 57 -12.99 23.09 8.84
N ARG A 58 -11.88 23.27 9.53
CA ARG A 58 -11.42 24.61 9.91
C ARG A 58 -10.66 25.32 8.79
N HIS A 59 -9.90 24.57 8.02
CA HIS A 59 -8.98 25.11 7.00
C HIS A 59 -9.08 24.33 5.68
N PRO A 60 -10.26 24.30 5.05
CA PRO A 60 -10.43 23.52 3.81
C PRO A 60 -9.50 23.99 2.70
N GLU A 61 -9.22 25.29 2.62
CA GLU A 61 -8.33 25.87 1.62
C GLU A 61 -6.89 25.39 1.75
N GLN A 62 -6.48 24.97 2.95
CA GLN A 62 -5.15 24.40 3.17
C GLN A 62 -5.14 22.87 3.05
N ALA A 63 -6.24 22.23 3.40
CA ALA A 63 -6.36 20.77 3.37
C ALA A 63 -6.51 20.23 1.95
N TRP A 64 -7.32 20.86 1.11
CA TRP A 64 -7.62 20.36 -0.24
C TRP A 64 -6.39 20.18 -1.13
N PRO A 65 -5.42 21.13 -1.19
CA PRO A 65 -4.23 20.91 -2.02
C PRO A 65 -3.42 19.67 -1.60
N VAL A 66 -3.33 19.41 -0.30
CA VAL A 66 -2.62 18.22 0.23
C VAL A 66 -3.36 16.94 -0.13
N ILE A 67 -4.68 16.94 0.07
CA ILE A 67 -5.53 15.79 -0.28
C ILE A 67 -5.43 15.49 -1.78
N ARG A 68 -5.48 16.52 -2.61
CA ARG A 68 -5.36 16.36 -4.06
C ARG A 68 -4.03 15.74 -4.45
N GLU A 69 -2.93 16.22 -3.89
CA GLU A 69 -1.61 15.69 -4.22
C GLU A 69 -1.49 14.23 -3.79
N ILE A 70 -1.92 13.90 -2.57
CA ILE A 70 -1.80 12.55 -2.02
C ILE A 70 -2.71 11.57 -2.75
N PHE A 71 -3.99 11.89 -2.87
CA PHE A 71 -4.99 10.90 -3.31
C PHE A 71 -5.31 10.97 -4.80
N TYR A 72 -5.10 12.11 -5.42
CA TYR A 72 -5.41 12.29 -6.84
C TYR A 72 -4.17 12.14 -7.70
N ASP A 73 -3.14 12.95 -7.43
CA ASP A 73 -1.98 13.01 -8.30
C ASP A 73 -1.12 11.75 -8.19
N ASN A 74 -0.87 11.27 -6.97
CA ASN A 74 -0.04 10.09 -6.76
C ASN A 74 -0.79 8.80 -7.11
N PHE A 75 -2.02 8.63 -6.64
CA PHE A 75 -2.78 7.40 -6.87
C PHE A 75 -3.17 7.24 -8.33
N GLY A 76 -3.49 8.33 -9.01
CA GLY A 76 -3.89 8.28 -10.42
C GLY A 76 -2.78 7.84 -11.37
N ARG A 77 -1.53 7.98 -10.98
CA ARG A 77 -0.36 7.58 -11.78
C ARG A 77 0.18 6.21 -11.44
N ALA A 78 -0.22 5.68 -10.29
CA ALA A 78 0.32 4.43 -9.80
C ALA A 78 -0.13 3.24 -10.64
N ARG A 79 0.75 2.27 -10.79
CA ARG A 79 0.48 0.99 -11.46
C ARG A 79 0.87 -0.14 -10.52
N PRO A 80 0.24 -1.31 -10.64
CA PRO A 80 0.65 -2.46 -9.86
C PRO A 80 2.14 -2.76 -10.03
N ASN A 81 2.79 -3.09 -8.93
CA ASN A 81 4.18 -3.52 -8.94
C ASN A 81 4.28 -5.03 -8.82
N LYS A 82 5.50 -5.53 -8.74
CA LYS A 82 5.77 -6.97 -8.69
C LYS A 82 5.06 -7.67 -7.53
N ALA A 83 4.98 -7.04 -6.36
CA ALA A 83 4.27 -7.63 -5.22
C ALA A 83 2.77 -7.79 -5.51
N HIS A 84 2.15 -6.79 -6.10
CA HIS A 84 0.74 -6.88 -6.51
C HIS A 84 0.53 -8.01 -7.53
N GLU A 85 1.42 -8.11 -8.51
CA GLU A 85 1.33 -9.16 -9.54
C GLU A 85 1.44 -10.55 -8.94
N VAL A 86 2.36 -10.76 -8.00
CA VAL A 86 2.54 -12.04 -7.32
C VAL A 86 1.31 -12.40 -6.50
N LEU A 87 0.77 -11.47 -5.73
CA LEU A 87 -0.43 -11.73 -4.92
C LEU A 87 -1.63 -12.06 -5.81
N SER A 88 -1.78 -11.36 -6.93
CA SER A 88 -2.84 -11.62 -7.90
C SER A 88 -2.69 -13.01 -8.53
N ALA A 89 -1.48 -13.39 -8.89
CA ALA A 89 -1.20 -14.71 -9.45
C ALA A 89 -1.51 -15.83 -8.44
N TRP A 90 -1.16 -15.63 -7.19
CA TRP A 90 -1.44 -16.61 -6.12
C TRP A 90 -2.95 -16.76 -5.88
N GLU A 91 -3.70 -15.66 -5.96
CA GLU A 91 -5.16 -15.71 -5.85
C GLU A 91 -5.76 -16.48 -7.02
N ALA A 92 -5.32 -16.18 -8.24
CA ALA A 92 -5.81 -16.85 -9.44
C ALA A 92 -5.54 -18.37 -9.41
N ARG A 93 -4.43 -18.77 -8.79
CA ARG A 93 -4.07 -20.19 -8.66
C ARG A 93 -4.72 -20.88 -7.47
N GLY A 94 -5.50 -20.16 -6.68
CA GLY A 94 -6.16 -20.70 -5.50
C GLY A 94 -5.26 -20.85 -4.27
N LEU A 95 -4.03 -20.35 -4.31
CA LEU A 95 -3.13 -20.39 -3.17
C LEU A 95 -3.48 -19.32 -2.15
N LEU A 96 -3.67 -18.10 -2.58
CA LEU A 96 -4.11 -17.00 -1.73
C LEU A 96 -5.63 -16.98 -1.64
N LYS A 97 -6.15 -17.13 -0.42
CA LYS A 97 -7.59 -17.25 -0.19
C LYS A 97 -8.25 -15.93 0.18
N CYS A 98 -7.50 -15.00 0.74
CA CYS A 98 -8.04 -13.73 1.20
C CYS A 98 -6.96 -12.65 1.12
N LEU A 99 -7.33 -11.49 0.62
CA LEU A 99 -6.49 -10.30 0.64
C LEU A 99 -7.21 -9.23 1.43
N ILE A 100 -6.58 -8.77 2.50
CA ILE A 100 -7.07 -7.67 3.33
C ILE A 100 -6.14 -6.49 3.12
N THR A 101 -6.68 -5.34 2.79
CA THR A 101 -5.87 -4.14 2.63
C THR A 101 -6.47 -2.96 3.37
N GLN A 102 -5.61 -2.16 3.98
CA GLN A 102 -5.98 -0.86 4.52
C GLN A 102 -5.71 0.27 3.53
N ASN A 103 -5.27 -0.07 2.31
CA ASN A 103 -4.96 0.92 1.29
C ASN A 103 -6.21 1.35 0.54
N ILE A 104 -6.21 2.63 0.13
CA ILE A 104 -7.30 3.22 -0.66
C ILE A 104 -6.80 3.68 -2.03
N ASP A 105 -5.59 3.26 -2.41
CA ASP A 105 -4.96 3.65 -3.68
C ASP A 105 -5.49 2.88 -4.89
N SER A 106 -6.28 1.85 -4.67
CA SER A 106 -6.90 1.00 -5.70
C SER A 106 -5.91 0.23 -6.58
N VAL A 107 -4.61 0.27 -6.28
CA VAL A 107 -3.58 -0.37 -7.11
C VAL A 107 -3.76 -1.90 -7.14
N GLN A 108 -4.27 -2.48 -6.06
CA GLN A 108 -4.48 -3.92 -5.96
C GLN A 108 -5.63 -4.45 -6.83
N TRP A 109 -6.46 -3.57 -7.35
CA TRP A 109 -7.65 -3.92 -8.14
C TRP A 109 -7.46 -3.72 -9.65
N ASN A 110 -6.30 -3.19 -10.06
CA ASN A 110 -6.00 -2.87 -11.46
C ASN A 110 -5.31 -4.04 -12.17
#